data_e67c047f030b5fdf441bad74f789c78c
#
_entry.id   e67c047f030b5fdf441bad74f789c78c
#
_cell.length_a   1.000
_cell.length_b   1.000
_cell.length_c   1.000
_cell.angle_alpha   90.00
_cell.angle_beta   90.00
_cell.angle_gamma   90.00
#
_symmetry.space_group_name_H-M   'P 1'
#
loop_
_entity.id
_entity.type
_entity.pdbx_description
1 polymer ?
#
loop_
_entity_poly.entity_id
_entity_poly.type
_entity_poly.pdbx_seq_one_letter_code
_entity_poly.pdbx_strand_id
1 'polypeptide(L)'
;MKCNMNTNKKRTIATLLIFVLAFSLTGCSLFDSKSKVYSRYAISLLDINYKNVSKDYMTLTGVSQKDAEAVYVANMDYQAHNLMNYYGVKEVDDGTILSEFYYLAQSIFSNAKYEVSDVIYNDDTDSYVLQMTIYPLDTLEVSYDRVVEYIEGFNARVEDGDYNNTTEVDYETEFAEGIIEILKSSVDNPGYMDPVTLQIPIKPSDDYYYIADEDFLTIDRNILYIRENPISTDTTATEESDGSEGSDESEDSEALDDSGASDNIDVDVEYEDE
;
A
#
# COMPACT_ATOMS: atom_id res chain seq x y z
N MET A 1 18.28 16.18 -7.05
CA MET A 1 17.13 17.03 -7.42
C MET A 1 15.95 16.59 -6.54
N LYS A 2 15.50 17.38 -5.58
CA LYS A 2 14.43 16.96 -4.66
C LYS A 2 13.08 17.07 -5.37
N CYS A 3 12.47 15.94 -5.69
CA CYS A 3 11.11 15.90 -6.22
C CYS A 3 10.13 16.32 -5.13
N ASN A 4 9.56 17.49 -5.28
CA ASN A 4 8.60 18.07 -4.34
C ASN A 4 7.22 17.48 -4.67
N MET A 5 6.93 16.30 -4.17
CA MET A 5 5.67 15.61 -4.39
C MET A 5 4.55 16.39 -3.70
N ASN A 6 3.65 16.91 -4.51
CA ASN A 6 2.54 17.78 -4.14
C ASN A 6 1.68 17.17 -3.01
N THR A 7 1.85 17.69 -1.80
CA THR A 7 1.19 17.21 -0.57
C THR A 7 -0.34 17.26 -0.62
N ASN A 8 -0.92 17.95 -1.60
CA ASN A 8 -2.37 18.08 -1.73
C ASN A 8 -3.03 16.83 -2.33
N LYS A 9 -2.34 16.04 -3.18
CA LYS A 9 -2.87 14.76 -3.69
C LYS A 9 -2.93 13.68 -2.60
N LYS A 10 -1.98 13.67 -1.66
CA LYS A 10 -1.97 12.70 -0.53
C LYS A 10 -3.14 12.91 0.45
N ARG A 11 -3.66 14.12 0.60
CA ARG A 11 -4.81 14.41 1.47
C ARG A 11 -6.14 13.97 0.88
N THR A 12 -6.26 13.90 -0.43
CA THR A 12 -7.52 13.53 -1.11
C THR A 12 -7.78 12.03 -1.06
N ILE A 13 -6.72 11.20 -1.04
CA ILE A 13 -6.85 9.73 -0.95
C ILE A 13 -7.19 9.30 0.47
N ALA A 14 -6.59 9.92 1.49
CA ALA A 14 -6.89 9.65 2.89
C ALA A 14 -8.34 10.03 3.28
N THR A 15 -8.93 11.02 2.61
CA THR A 15 -10.29 11.49 2.91
C THR A 15 -11.39 10.58 2.33
N LEU A 16 -11.06 9.71 1.37
CA LEU A 16 -12.03 8.80 0.73
C LEU A 16 -12.23 7.49 1.51
N LEU A 17 -11.33 7.15 2.43
CA LEU A 17 -11.41 5.94 3.25
C LEU A 17 -12.22 6.10 4.55
N ILE A 18 -12.56 7.33 4.96
CA ILE A 18 -13.44 7.58 6.11
C ILE A 18 -14.89 7.37 5.67
N PHE A 19 -15.30 6.13 5.45
CA PHE A 19 -16.70 5.82 5.26
C PHE A 19 -17.37 5.50 6.60
N VAL A 20 -18.14 6.47 7.01
CA VAL A 20 -18.99 6.53 8.20
C VAL A 20 -20.06 5.43 8.14
N LEU A 21 -20.01 4.51 9.08
CA LEU A 21 -21.14 3.66 9.42
C LEU A 21 -22.21 4.49 10.14
N ALA A 22 -22.99 5.26 9.38
CA ALA A 22 -24.20 5.85 9.92
C ALA A 22 -25.25 4.73 10.11
N PHE A 23 -25.16 3.99 11.19
CA PHE A 23 -26.26 3.17 11.67
C PHE A 23 -27.37 4.12 12.14
N SER A 24 -28.27 4.46 11.25
CA SER A 24 -29.60 4.85 11.69
C SER A 24 -30.19 3.65 12.44
N LEU A 25 -30.24 3.76 13.75
CA LEU A 25 -30.83 2.77 14.70
C LEU A 25 -32.35 2.58 14.49
N THR A 26 -32.88 2.91 13.33
CA THR A 26 -34.29 2.76 12.99
C THR A 26 -34.51 1.49 12.17
N GLY A 27 -34.55 0.38 12.89
CA GLY A 27 -35.38 -0.77 12.47
C GLY A 27 -34.83 -1.61 11.33
N CYS A 28 -34.22 -2.68 11.67
CA CYS A 28 -34.31 -4.04 11.15
C CYS A 28 -33.04 -4.87 11.43
N SER A 29 -32.73 -5.14 12.67
CA SER A 29 -32.12 -6.41 13.03
C SER A 29 -32.13 -6.63 14.53
N LEU A 30 -33.31 -6.85 15.07
CA LEU A 30 -33.47 -7.30 16.46
C LEU A 30 -32.86 -8.69 16.72
N PHE A 31 -32.22 -9.33 15.72
CA PHE A 31 -31.75 -10.72 15.81
C PHE A 31 -30.28 -10.93 15.44
N ASP A 32 -29.58 -10.00 14.82
CA ASP A 32 -28.14 -10.17 14.62
C ASP A 32 -27.35 -9.55 15.78
N SER A 33 -26.45 -10.37 16.39
CA SER A 33 -25.54 -9.85 17.39
C SER A 33 -24.66 -8.75 16.76
N LYS A 34 -24.28 -7.73 17.53
CA LYS A 34 -23.37 -6.66 17.07
C LYS A 34 -22.11 -7.24 16.40
N SER A 35 -21.58 -8.33 16.96
CA SER A 35 -20.46 -9.08 16.41
C SER A 35 -20.67 -9.48 14.94
N LYS A 36 -21.83 -10.03 14.57
CA LYS A 36 -22.12 -10.41 13.17
C LYS A 36 -22.20 -9.20 12.23
N VAL A 37 -22.75 -8.08 12.73
CA VAL A 37 -22.85 -6.86 11.94
C VAL A 37 -21.46 -6.33 11.61
N TYR A 38 -20.55 -6.29 12.60
CA TYR A 38 -19.19 -5.81 12.40
C TYR A 38 -18.34 -6.75 11.52
N SER A 39 -18.51 -8.07 11.69
CA SER A 39 -17.88 -9.04 10.80
C SER A 39 -18.32 -8.84 9.34
N ARG A 40 -19.65 -8.68 9.11
CA ARG A 40 -20.17 -8.41 7.76
C ARG A 40 -19.69 -7.07 7.20
N TYR A 41 -19.60 -6.04 8.04
CA TYR A 41 -19.06 -4.75 7.64
C TYR A 41 -17.61 -4.86 7.17
N ALA A 42 -16.74 -5.49 7.99
CA ALA A 42 -15.34 -5.67 7.64
C ALA A 42 -15.17 -6.44 6.31
N ILE A 43 -15.89 -7.56 6.16
CA ILE A 43 -15.87 -8.33 4.90
C ILE A 43 -16.35 -7.47 3.74
N SER A 44 -17.47 -6.74 3.90
CA SER A 44 -18.01 -5.91 2.83
C SER A 44 -17.10 -4.75 2.44
N LEU A 45 -16.35 -4.19 3.41
CA LEU A 45 -15.34 -3.17 3.16
C LEU A 45 -14.17 -3.72 2.33
N LEU A 46 -13.71 -4.93 2.61
CA LEU A 46 -12.66 -5.58 1.83
C LEU A 46 -13.18 -5.99 0.44
N ASP A 47 -14.39 -6.52 0.37
CA ASP A 47 -15.02 -6.93 -0.90
C ASP A 47 -15.22 -5.75 -1.85
N ILE A 48 -15.61 -4.57 -1.34
CA ILE A 48 -15.71 -3.39 -2.20
C ILE A 48 -14.33 -2.87 -2.60
N ASN A 49 -13.34 -2.86 -1.72
CA ASN A 49 -12.01 -2.34 -2.02
C ASN A 49 -11.24 -3.22 -3.01
N TYR A 50 -11.36 -4.55 -2.94
CA TYR A 50 -10.52 -5.46 -3.74
C TYR A 50 -11.27 -6.18 -4.86
N LYS A 51 -12.58 -6.42 -4.71
CA LYS A 51 -13.36 -7.27 -5.63
C LYS A 51 -14.50 -6.56 -6.34
N ASN A 52 -14.69 -5.25 -6.08
CA ASN A 52 -15.83 -4.48 -6.60
C ASN A 52 -17.20 -5.07 -6.23
N VAL A 53 -17.32 -5.72 -5.06
CA VAL A 53 -18.57 -6.29 -4.57
C VAL A 53 -19.20 -5.32 -3.58
N SER A 54 -20.18 -4.53 -4.04
CA SER A 54 -20.73 -3.37 -3.32
C SER A 54 -22.00 -3.65 -2.51
N LYS A 55 -22.71 -4.74 -2.78
CA LYS A 55 -24.08 -4.96 -2.26
C LYS A 55 -24.21 -4.86 -0.74
N ASP A 56 -23.39 -5.62 -0.01
CA ASP A 56 -23.46 -5.65 1.45
C ASP A 56 -22.91 -4.35 2.05
N TYR A 57 -21.88 -3.78 1.44
CA TYR A 57 -21.33 -2.48 1.83
C TYR A 57 -22.41 -1.38 1.74
N MET A 58 -23.09 -1.25 0.60
CA MET A 58 -24.18 -0.29 0.42
C MET A 58 -25.33 -0.53 1.41
N THR A 59 -25.67 -1.80 1.67
CA THR A 59 -26.74 -2.15 2.61
C THR A 59 -26.42 -1.74 4.03
N LEU A 60 -25.15 -1.89 4.45
CA LEU A 60 -24.69 -1.62 5.81
C LEU A 60 -24.40 -0.13 6.04
N THR A 61 -23.90 0.57 5.02
CA THR A 61 -23.47 1.98 5.14
C THR A 61 -24.49 2.99 4.61
N GLY A 62 -25.43 2.55 3.79
CA GLY A 62 -26.40 3.44 3.14
C GLY A 62 -25.84 4.29 2.01
N VAL A 63 -24.57 4.09 1.61
CA VAL A 63 -23.96 4.84 0.50
C VAL A 63 -24.60 4.47 -0.85
N SER A 64 -24.51 5.38 -1.82
CA SER A 64 -24.98 5.12 -3.18
C SER A 64 -24.03 4.14 -3.91
N GLN A 65 -24.53 3.51 -4.99
CA GLN A 65 -23.70 2.67 -5.84
C GLN A 65 -22.52 3.45 -6.42
N LYS A 66 -22.74 4.69 -6.83
CA LYS A 66 -21.67 5.56 -7.36
C LYS A 66 -20.56 5.80 -6.33
N ASP A 67 -20.91 6.02 -5.06
CA ASP A 67 -19.94 6.25 -4.00
C ASP A 67 -19.19 4.95 -3.67
N ALA A 68 -19.88 3.80 -3.67
CA ALA A 68 -19.24 2.50 -3.49
C ALA A 68 -18.25 2.19 -4.64
N GLU A 69 -18.65 2.41 -5.90
CA GLU A 69 -17.75 2.27 -7.05
C GLU A 69 -16.53 3.19 -6.95
N ALA A 70 -16.70 4.42 -6.43
CA ALA A 70 -15.60 5.35 -6.23
C ALA A 70 -14.56 4.83 -5.22
N VAL A 71 -14.97 4.07 -4.20
CA VAL A 71 -14.05 3.40 -3.26
C VAL A 71 -13.16 2.41 -4.00
N TYR A 72 -13.76 1.53 -4.81
CA TYR A 72 -13.01 0.55 -5.60
C TYR A 72 -12.03 1.21 -6.57
N VAL A 73 -12.51 2.19 -7.34
CA VAL A 73 -11.67 2.91 -8.31
C VAL A 73 -10.48 3.57 -7.62
N ALA A 74 -10.72 4.26 -6.48
CA ALA A 74 -9.65 4.93 -5.74
C ALA A 74 -8.62 3.95 -5.18
N ASN A 75 -9.07 2.78 -4.68
CA ASN A 75 -8.16 1.75 -4.20
C ASN A 75 -7.33 1.14 -5.33
N MET A 76 -7.95 0.80 -6.46
CA MET A 76 -7.22 0.23 -7.60
C MET A 76 -6.21 1.23 -8.20
N ASP A 77 -6.54 2.51 -8.25
CA ASP A 77 -5.61 3.57 -8.65
C ASP A 77 -4.40 3.65 -7.69
N TYR A 78 -4.65 3.58 -6.39
CA TYR A 78 -3.60 3.52 -5.37
C TYR A 78 -2.69 2.30 -5.54
N GLN A 79 -3.28 1.11 -5.77
CA GLN A 79 -2.52 -0.12 -5.97
C GLN A 79 -1.71 -0.11 -7.28
N ALA A 80 -2.25 0.49 -8.35
CA ALA A 80 -1.51 0.68 -9.60
C ALA A 80 -0.25 1.51 -9.38
N HIS A 81 -0.38 2.65 -8.69
CA HIS A 81 0.77 3.49 -8.35
C HIS A 81 1.78 2.76 -7.43
N ASN A 82 1.31 1.94 -6.50
CA ASN A 82 2.20 1.15 -5.64
C ASN A 82 2.99 0.13 -6.45
N LEU A 83 2.36 -0.57 -7.40
CA LEU A 83 3.06 -1.51 -8.29
C LEU A 83 4.07 -0.79 -9.18
N MET A 84 3.70 0.35 -9.79
CA MET A 84 4.63 1.16 -10.57
C MET A 84 5.84 1.61 -9.74
N ASN A 85 5.59 2.11 -8.53
CA ASN A 85 6.67 2.54 -7.63
C ASN A 85 7.57 1.38 -7.19
N TYR A 86 6.99 0.19 -6.95
CA TYR A 86 7.75 -1.00 -6.56
C TYR A 86 8.76 -1.42 -7.62
N TYR A 87 8.39 -1.30 -8.90
CA TYR A 87 9.25 -1.63 -10.04
C TYR A 87 10.02 -0.44 -10.63
N GLY A 88 9.89 0.76 -10.05
CA GLY A 88 10.55 1.96 -10.54
C GLY A 88 10.03 2.48 -11.88
N VAL A 89 8.83 2.06 -12.29
CA VAL A 89 8.18 2.51 -13.52
C VAL A 89 7.73 3.96 -13.38
N LYS A 90 8.03 4.80 -14.37
CA LYS A 90 7.63 6.21 -14.40
C LYS A 90 6.39 6.42 -15.26
N GLU A 91 5.55 7.32 -14.85
CA GLU A 91 4.45 7.83 -15.66
C GLU A 91 4.98 8.96 -16.57
N VAL A 92 5.24 8.65 -17.84
CA VAL A 92 5.86 9.56 -18.81
C VAL A 92 4.98 9.87 -20.02
N ASP A 93 3.81 9.23 -20.09
CA ASP A 93 2.85 9.37 -21.19
C ASP A 93 1.54 10.05 -20.73
N ASP A 94 0.50 9.94 -21.54
CA ASP A 94 -0.85 10.46 -21.27
C ASP A 94 -1.68 9.58 -20.31
N GLY A 95 -1.05 8.67 -19.56
CA GLY A 95 -1.70 7.75 -18.62
C GLY A 95 -1.93 6.33 -19.16
N THR A 96 -1.34 5.96 -20.29
CA THR A 96 -1.47 4.61 -20.87
C THR A 96 -0.81 3.58 -19.95
N ILE A 97 0.41 3.81 -19.49
CA ILE A 97 1.14 2.94 -18.54
C ILE A 97 0.33 2.78 -17.25
N LEU A 98 -0.14 3.89 -16.66
CA LEU A 98 -0.95 3.84 -15.45
C LEU A 98 -2.22 3.02 -15.66
N SER A 99 -2.89 3.17 -16.80
CA SER A 99 -4.09 2.39 -17.12
C SER A 99 -3.82 0.88 -17.18
N GLU A 100 -2.69 0.46 -17.75
CA GLU A 100 -2.30 -0.95 -17.80
C GLU A 100 -2.00 -1.49 -16.38
N PHE A 101 -1.30 -0.73 -15.54
CA PHE A 101 -1.09 -1.10 -14.14
C PHE A 101 -2.39 -1.10 -13.33
N TYR A 102 -3.34 -0.24 -13.65
CA TYR A 102 -4.67 -0.25 -13.04
C TYR A 102 -5.42 -1.55 -13.36
N TYR A 103 -5.44 -2.00 -14.62
CA TYR A 103 -6.04 -3.27 -14.99
C TYR A 103 -5.30 -4.48 -14.41
N LEU A 104 -3.97 -4.40 -14.30
CA LEU A 104 -3.17 -5.41 -13.65
C LEU A 104 -3.52 -5.49 -12.15
N ALA A 105 -3.61 -4.35 -11.45
CA ALA A 105 -4.03 -4.30 -10.06
C ALA A 105 -5.42 -4.92 -9.86
N GLN A 106 -6.40 -4.57 -10.71
CA GLN A 106 -7.72 -5.20 -10.67
C GLN A 106 -7.64 -6.73 -10.78
N SER A 107 -6.82 -7.22 -11.70
CA SER A 107 -6.66 -8.66 -11.94
C SER A 107 -6.02 -9.36 -10.73
N ILE A 108 -4.96 -8.78 -10.15
CA ILE A 108 -4.27 -9.31 -8.97
C ILE A 108 -5.23 -9.33 -7.77
N PHE A 109 -5.78 -8.18 -7.41
CA PHE A 109 -6.54 -8.00 -6.17
C PHE A 109 -7.93 -8.63 -6.20
N SER A 110 -8.49 -8.94 -7.38
CA SER A 110 -9.72 -9.73 -7.50
C SER A 110 -9.61 -11.11 -6.85
N ASN A 111 -8.39 -11.62 -6.68
CA ASN A 111 -8.06 -12.88 -6.04
C ASN A 111 -7.80 -12.75 -4.52
N ALA A 112 -7.96 -11.56 -3.92
CA ALA A 112 -7.74 -11.35 -2.50
C ALA A 112 -8.59 -12.32 -1.64
N LYS A 113 -7.94 -12.97 -0.68
CA LYS A 113 -8.58 -13.96 0.19
C LYS A 113 -8.38 -13.61 1.65
N TYR A 114 -9.49 -13.53 2.38
CA TYR A 114 -9.54 -13.16 3.78
C TYR A 114 -10.77 -13.76 4.47
N GLU A 115 -10.68 -13.92 5.78
CA GLU A 115 -11.74 -14.44 6.65
C GLU A 115 -11.79 -13.61 7.94
N VAL A 116 -12.97 -13.37 8.46
CA VAL A 116 -13.18 -12.82 9.81
C VAL A 116 -13.72 -13.93 10.69
N SER A 117 -12.94 -14.36 11.68
CA SER A 117 -13.29 -15.48 12.55
C SER A 117 -14.10 -15.04 13.76
N ASP A 118 -13.65 -13.99 14.46
CA ASP A 118 -14.25 -13.53 15.70
C ASP A 118 -14.31 -12.00 15.77
N VAL A 119 -15.29 -11.51 16.53
CA VAL A 119 -15.41 -10.10 16.91
C VAL A 119 -15.60 -10.06 18.42
N ILE A 120 -14.62 -9.54 19.12
CA ILE A 120 -14.57 -9.50 20.59
C ILE A 120 -14.75 -8.04 21.03
N TYR A 121 -15.64 -7.81 22.01
CA TYR A 121 -15.76 -6.50 22.63
C TYR A 121 -14.65 -6.30 23.67
N ASN A 122 -14.00 -5.14 23.63
CA ASN A 122 -12.98 -4.72 24.58
C ASN A 122 -13.57 -3.64 25.48
N ASP A 123 -13.87 -4.00 26.74
CA ASP A 123 -14.46 -3.09 27.73
C ASP A 123 -13.53 -1.93 28.12
N ASP A 124 -12.21 -2.13 28.05
CA ASP A 124 -11.22 -1.10 28.46
C ASP A 124 -11.16 0.06 27.48
N THR A 125 -11.42 -0.21 26.20
CA THR A 125 -11.32 0.78 25.10
C THR A 125 -12.66 1.13 24.48
N ASP A 126 -13.77 0.57 25.01
CA ASP A 126 -15.12 0.68 24.41
C ASP A 126 -15.12 0.43 22.90
N SER A 127 -14.41 -0.61 22.49
CA SER A 127 -14.22 -0.94 21.07
C SER A 127 -14.46 -2.42 20.80
N TYR A 128 -14.63 -2.75 19.52
CA TYR A 128 -14.64 -4.13 19.05
C TYR A 128 -13.33 -4.45 18.35
N VAL A 129 -12.81 -5.65 18.57
CA VAL A 129 -11.63 -6.17 17.89
C VAL A 129 -12.02 -7.30 16.97
N LEU A 130 -11.72 -7.15 15.68
CA LEU A 130 -11.88 -8.19 14.68
C LEU A 130 -10.64 -9.08 14.67
N GLN A 131 -10.84 -10.40 14.72
CA GLN A 131 -9.79 -11.33 14.37
C GLN A 131 -9.94 -11.72 12.91
N MET A 132 -9.00 -11.28 12.09
CA MET A 132 -9.01 -11.44 10.63
C MET A 132 -7.83 -12.30 10.19
N THR A 133 -8.08 -13.29 9.35
CA THR A 133 -7.05 -14.08 8.69
C THR A 133 -6.98 -13.63 7.22
N ILE A 134 -5.80 -13.24 6.79
CA ILE A 134 -5.49 -12.85 5.40
C ILE A 134 -4.56 -13.90 4.82
N TYR A 135 -4.79 -14.27 3.56
CA TYR A 135 -3.93 -15.14 2.77
C TYR A 135 -3.22 -14.25 1.74
N PRO A 136 -1.97 -13.79 2.02
CA PRO A 136 -1.29 -12.86 1.13
C PRO A 136 -1.10 -13.47 -0.26
N LEU A 137 -1.46 -12.74 -1.30
CA LEU A 137 -1.23 -13.13 -2.68
C LEU A 137 0.29 -13.21 -2.95
N ASP A 138 0.74 -14.27 -3.59
CA ASP A 138 2.15 -14.52 -3.90
C ASP A 138 2.57 -14.06 -5.30
N THR A 139 1.71 -13.33 -6.00
CA THR A 139 1.90 -12.93 -7.41
C THR A 139 3.27 -12.31 -7.69
N LEU A 140 3.74 -11.41 -6.82
CA LEU A 140 5.04 -10.77 -6.98
C LEU A 140 6.18 -11.73 -6.64
N GLU A 141 5.98 -12.63 -5.68
CA GLU A 141 6.95 -13.63 -5.27
C GLU A 141 7.24 -14.64 -6.36
N VAL A 142 6.18 -15.22 -6.95
CA VAL A 142 6.34 -16.25 -8.01
C VAL A 142 6.85 -15.68 -9.34
N SER A 143 6.73 -14.38 -9.53
CA SER A 143 7.25 -13.67 -10.72
C SER A 143 8.63 -13.05 -10.52
N TYR A 144 9.13 -13.03 -9.29
CA TYR A 144 10.32 -12.28 -8.90
C TYR A 144 11.54 -12.58 -9.78
N ASP A 145 11.94 -13.83 -9.91
CA ASP A 145 13.17 -14.20 -10.65
C ASP A 145 13.06 -13.81 -12.14
N ARG A 146 11.86 -13.93 -12.72
CA ARG A 146 11.61 -13.53 -14.12
C ARG A 146 11.67 -12.02 -14.32
N VAL A 147 11.18 -11.27 -13.35
CA VAL A 147 11.27 -9.80 -13.38
C VAL A 147 12.71 -9.36 -13.21
N VAL A 148 13.49 -9.97 -12.31
CA VAL A 148 14.93 -9.70 -12.15
C VAL A 148 15.67 -9.98 -13.47
N GLU A 149 15.49 -11.15 -14.07
CA GLU A 149 16.10 -11.51 -15.36
C GLU A 149 15.74 -10.50 -16.46
N TYR A 150 14.48 -10.06 -16.50
CA TYR A 150 14.04 -9.03 -17.46
C TYR A 150 14.75 -7.70 -17.25
N ILE A 151 14.81 -7.23 -15.99
CA ILE A 151 15.46 -5.95 -15.64
C ILE A 151 16.95 -6.00 -15.94
N GLU A 152 17.65 -7.09 -15.60
CA GLU A 152 19.07 -7.28 -15.93
C GLU A 152 19.31 -7.25 -17.44
N GLY A 153 18.48 -7.96 -18.21
CA GLY A 153 18.53 -7.97 -19.67
C GLY A 153 18.20 -6.61 -20.30
N PHE A 154 17.25 -5.88 -19.70
CA PHE A 154 16.89 -4.52 -20.14
C PHE A 154 18.07 -3.56 -19.88
N ASN A 155 18.65 -3.59 -18.69
CA ASN A 155 19.81 -2.75 -18.33
C ASN A 155 21.03 -3.03 -19.21
N ALA A 156 21.32 -4.30 -19.54
CA ALA A 156 22.39 -4.64 -20.45
C ALA A 156 22.20 -4.00 -21.86
N ARG A 157 20.97 -3.97 -22.38
CA ARG A 157 20.67 -3.27 -23.65
C ARG A 157 20.85 -1.75 -23.53
N VAL A 158 20.55 -1.17 -22.37
CA VAL A 158 20.80 0.25 -22.10
C VAL A 158 22.31 0.54 -22.14
N GLU A 159 23.13 -0.30 -21.49
CA GLU A 159 24.59 -0.17 -21.49
C GLU A 159 25.21 -0.37 -22.87
N ASP A 160 24.66 -1.27 -23.68
CA ASP A 160 25.06 -1.51 -25.09
C ASP A 160 24.66 -0.35 -26.03
N GLY A 161 23.83 0.58 -25.54
CA GLY A 161 23.44 1.79 -26.26
C GLY A 161 22.22 1.63 -27.18
N ASP A 162 21.44 0.56 -27.04
CA ASP A 162 20.26 0.29 -27.87
C ASP A 162 19.23 1.43 -27.76
N TYR A 163 19.20 2.11 -26.62
CA TYR A 163 18.27 3.21 -26.34
C TYR A 163 18.82 4.62 -26.58
N ASN A 164 20.05 4.78 -27.12
CA ASN A 164 20.67 6.09 -27.32
C ASN A 164 19.86 7.06 -28.20
N ASN A 165 18.97 6.56 -29.05
CA ASN A 165 18.12 7.34 -29.94
C ASN A 165 16.62 7.14 -29.67
N THR A 166 16.27 6.49 -28.56
CA THR A 166 14.89 6.21 -28.15
C THR A 166 14.37 7.40 -27.32
N THR A 167 13.10 7.72 -27.45
CA THR A 167 12.48 8.74 -26.57
C THR A 167 12.33 8.19 -25.15
N GLU A 168 12.27 9.07 -24.16
CA GLU A 168 12.01 8.66 -22.78
C GLU A 168 10.67 7.90 -22.68
N VAL A 169 9.65 8.34 -23.41
CA VAL A 169 8.34 7.67 -23.46
C VAL A 169 8.46 6.24 -23.99
N ASP A 170 9.12 6.03 -25.13
CA ASP A 170 9.26 4.70 -25.72
C ASP A 170 10.09 3.78 -24.81
N TYR A 171 11.13 4.31 -24.17
CA TYR A 171 11.97 3.60 -23.21
C TYR A 171 11.17 3.11 -22.00
N GLU A 172 10.46 4.01 -21.32
CA GLU A 172 9.68 3.69 -20.13
C GLU A 172 8.47 2.79 -20.48
N THR A 173 7.88 2.96 -21.66
CA THR A 173 6.79 2.10 -22.13
C THR A 173 7.27 0.67 -22.34
N GLU A 174 8.40 0.45 -23.05
CA GLU A 174 8.97 -0.89 -23.24
C GLU A 174 9.33 -1.54 -21.90
N PHE A 175 9.93 -0.77 -20.98
CA PHE A 175 10.26 -1.25 -19.64
C PHE A 175 9.03 -1.70 -18.87
N ALA A 176 7.97 -0.87 -18.87
CA ALA A 176 6.71 -1.17 -18.19
C ALA A 176 5.98 -2.39 -18.79
N GLU A 177 5.90 -2.46 -20.14
CA GLU A 177 5.22 -3.56 -20.85
C GLU A 177 5.82 -4.93 -20.50
N GLY A 178 7.16 -5.04 -20.44
CA GLY A 178 7.81 -6.29 -20.08
C GLY A 178 7.49 -6.74 -18.64
N ILE A 179 7.47 -5.83 -17.68
CA ILE A 179 7.05 -6.12 -16.30
C ILE A 179 5.58 -6.56 -16.25
N ILE A 180 4.70 -5.83 -16.92
CA ILE A 180 3.26 -6.13 -16.98
C ILE A 180 3.02 -7.52 -17.58
N GLU A 181 3.71 -7.87 -18.66
CA GLU A 181 3.57 -9.19 -19.31
C GLU A 181 3.96 -10.33 -18.35
N ILE A 182 5.07 -10.15 -17.64
CA ILE A 182 5.53 -11.14 -16.65
C ILE A 182 4.50 -11.31 -15.54
N LEU A 183 4.00 -10.21 -14.97
CA LEU A 183 3.03 -10.24 -13.87
C LEU A 183 1.69 -10.82 -14.32
N LYS A 184 1.17 -10.44 -15.50
CA LYS A 184 -0.07 -11.00 -16.07
C LYS A 184 -0.03 -12.52 -16.13
N SER A 185 1.11 -13.10 -16.50
CA SER A 185 1.26 -14.57 -16.57
C SER A 185 1.14 -15.27 -15.20
N SER A 186 1.32 -14.56 -14.10
CA SER A 186 1.24 -15.08 -12.74
C SER A 186 -0.15 -14.91 -12.11
N VAL A 187 -1.02 -14.09 -12.72
CA VAL A 187 -2.37 -13.81 -12.20
C VAL A 187 -3.36 -14.95 -12.51
N ASP A 188 -3.18 -15.69 -13.61
CA ASP A 188 -4.12 -16.73 -14.04
C ASP A 188 -4.22 -17.91 -13.06
N ASN A 189 -3.18 -18.14 -12.24
CA ASN A 189 -3.13 -19.16 -11.21
C ASN A 189 -2.59 -18.56 -9.89
N PRO A 190 -3.38 -17.72 -9.22
CA PRO A 190 -2.91 -17.06 -8.00
C PRO A 190 -2.68 -18.08 -6.89
N GLY A 191 -1.48 -18.04 -6.31
CA GLY A 191 -1.13 -18.72 -5.07
C GLY A 191 -1.21 -17.77 -3.88
N TYR A 192 -0.92 -18.33 -2.72
CA TYR A 192 -0.94 -17.59 -1.46
C TYR A 192 0.26 -17.98 -0.60
N MET A 193 0.81 -16.99 0.09
CA MET A 193 1.76 -17.20 1.17
C MET A 193 1.07 -17.77 2.42
N ASP A 194 1.85 -18.09 3.45
CA ASP A 194 1.32 -18.51 4.73
C ASP A 194 0.35 -17.45 5.28
N PRO A 195 -0.80 -17.86 5.83
CA PRO A 195 -1.81 -16.93 6.31
C PRO A 195 -1.32 -16.10 7.49
N VAL A 196 -1.71 -14.84 7.50
CA VAL A 196 -1.43 -13.87 8.58
C VAL A 196 -2.71 -13.57 9.33
N THR A 197 -2.66 -13.68 10.67
CA THR A 197 -3.79 -13.31 11.53
C THR A 197 -3.56 -11.92 12.13
N LEU A 198 -4.49 -11.00 11.88
CA LEU A 198 -4.49 -9.64 12.38
C LEU A 198 -5.60 -9.43 13.41
N GLN A 199 -5.34 -8.53 14.36
CA GLN A 199 -6.33 -8.00 15.29
C GLN A 199 -6.59 -6.55 14.90
N ILE A 200 -7.78 -6.28 14.36
CA ILE A 200 -8.16 -4.97 13.82
C ILE A 200 -9.20 -4.36 14.73
N PRO A 201 -8.91 -3.21 15.39
CA PRO A 201 -9.88 -2.52 16.20
C PRO A 201 -10.96 -1.87 15.33
N ILE A 202 -12.22 -2.01 15.76
CA ILE A 202 -13.32 -1.16 15.30
C ILE A 202 -13.53 -0.09 16.35
N LYS A 203 -13.17 1.14 16.01
CA LYS A 203 -13.22 2.29 16.91
C LYS A 203 -14.60 2.92 16.95
N PRO A 204 -15.10 3.35 18.12
CA PRO A 204 -16.34 4.12 18.22
C PRO A 204 -16.12 5.56 17.72
N SER A 205 -17.17 6.11 17.15
CA SER A 205 -17.39 7.54 16.94
C SER A 205 -18.76 7.88 17.50
N ASP A 206 -19.18 9.15 17.50
CA ASP A 206 -20.41 9.58 18.17
C ASP A 206 -21.65 8.75 17.78
N ASP A 207 -21.83 8.50 16.49
CA ASP A 207 -23.01 7.80 15.96
C ASP A 207 -22.66 6.50 15.17
N TYR A 208 -21.38 6.10 15.11
CA TYR A 208 -20.94 4.98 14.27
C TYR A 208 -19.67 4.32 14.79
N TYR A 209 -19.31 3.20 14.18
CA TYR A 209 -18.06 2.51 14.39
C TYR A 209 -17.31 2.42 13.05
N TYR A 210 -15.96 2.45 13.09
CA TYR A 210 -15.14 2.45 11.88
C TYR A 210 -13.82 1.71 12.10
N ILE A 211 -13.20 1.27 11.00
CA ILE A 211 -11.81 0.82 10.96
C ILE A 211 -10.99 2.05 10.60
N ALA A 212 -10.00 2.40 11.43
CA ALA A 212 -9.16 3.57 11.17
C ALA A 212 -8.24 3.34 9.96
N ASP A 213 -7.82 4.43 9.33
CA ASP A 213 -6.98 4.37 8.12
C ASP A 213 -5.67 3.61 8.34
N GLU A 214 -5.04 3.77 9.50
CA GLU A 214 -3.83 3.03 9.87
C GLU A 214 -4.05 1.52 10.00
N ASP A 215 -5.23 1.13 10.50
CA ASP A 215 -5.63 -0.27 10.64
C ASP A 215 -5.97 -0.88 9.27
N PHE A 216 -6.63 -0.09 8.40
CA PHE A 216 -6.88 -0.50 7.02
C PHE A 216 -5.59 -0.64 6.22
N LEU A 217 -4.63 0.28 6.36
CA LEU A 217 -3.30 0.15 5.74
C LEU A 217 -2.55 -1.09 6.22
N THR A 218 -2.78 -1.52 7.47
CA THR A 218 -2.21 -2.78 7.97
C THR A 218 -2.83 -3.98 7.27
N ILE A 219 -4.14 -3.98 7.03
CA ILE A 219 -4.81 -5.00 6.22
C ILE A 219 -4.24 -4.99 4.79
N ASP A 220 -4.21 -3.82 4.16
CA ASP A 220 -3.80 -3.61 2.77
C ASP A 220 -2.39 -4.16 2.49
N ARG A 221 -1.43 -3.90 3.39
CA ARG A 221 -0.05 -4.41 3.30
C ARG A 221 0.06 -5.94 3.38
N ASN A 222 -0.97 -6.62 3.90
CA ASN A 222 -1.00 -8.06 4.02
C ASN A 222 -1.82 -8.76 2.92
N ILE A 223 -2.50 -8.02 2.03
CA ILE A 223 -3.25 -8.61 0.91
C ILE A 223 -2.33 -9.11 -0.19
N LEU A 224 -1.27 -8.34 -0.50
CA LEU A 224 -0.27 -8.71 -1.49
C LEU A 224 1.08 -8.84 -0.79
N TYR A 225 1.74 -10.00 -0.94
CA TYR A 225 3.08 -10.18 -0.40
C TYR A 225 4.09 -9.38 -1.22
N ILE A 226 4.86 -8.54 -0.53
CA ILE A 226 5.92 -7.70 -1.10
C ILE A 226 7.20 -8.00 -0.32
N ARG A 227 8.27 -8.37 -1.03
CA ARG A 227 9.59 -8.57 -0.41
C ARG A 227 10.10 -7.27 0.20
N GLU A 228 10.78 -7.35 1.35
CA GLU A 228 11.37 -6.18 2.03
C GLU A 228 12.47 -5.49 1.21
N ASN A 229 13.17 -6.25 0.34
CA ASN A 229 14.18 -5.71 -0.57
C ASN A 229 13.58 -5.60 -1.98
N PRO A 230 13.12 -4.42 -2.38
CA PRO A 230 12.63 -4.20 -3.73
C PRO A 230 13.77 -4.41 -4.74
N ILE A 231 13.40 -4.71 -5.97
CA ILE A 231 14.35 -4.86 -7.07
C ILE A 231 15.02 -3.49 -7.29
N SER A 232 16.36 -3.44 -7.18
CA SER A 232 17.09 -2.19 -7.46
C SER A 232 17.12 -1.98 -8.97
N THR A 233 16.44 -0.94 -9.43
CA THR A 233 16.50 -0.47 -10.82
C THR A 233 17.60 0.58 -11.03
N ASP A 234 18.35 0.94 -9.97
CA ASP A 234 19.43 1.93 -10.05
C ASP A 234 20.64 1.34 -10.75
N THR A 235 20.83 1.72 -12.00
CA THR A 235 22.08 1.60 -12.75
C THR A 235 23.07 2.69 -12.26
N THR A 236 23.39 2.71 -10.97
CA THR A 236 24.50 3.51 -10.48
C THR A 236 25.76 2.71 -10.69
N ALA A 237 26.56 3.21 -11.64
CA ALA A 237 27.91 2.76 -11.92
C ALA A 237 28.66 2.36 -10.65
N THR A 238 29.20 1.16 -10.66
CA THR A 238 30.16 0.66 -9.71
C THR A 238 31.31 1.67 -9.63
N GLU A 239 31.36 2.49 -8.59
CA GLU A 239 32.58 3.19 -8.25
C GLU A 239 33.59 2.11 -7.81
N GLU A 240 34.54 1.81 -8.68
CA GLU A 240 35.68 1.01 -8.37
C GLU A 240 36.40 1.64 -7.18
N SER A 241 36.25 1.02 -6.03
CA SER A 241 37.07 1.29 -4.86
C SER A 241 38.45 0.69 -5.14
N ASP A 242 39.34 1.53 -5.68
CA ASP A 242 40.76 1.25 -5.78
C ASP A 242 41.34 1.12 -4.36
N GLY A 243 41.70 -0.12 -4.02
CA GLY A 243 42.36 -0.46 -2.75
C GLY A 243 43.78 0.04 -2.70
N SER A 244 44.02 1.03 -1.87
CA SER A 244 45.38 1.37 -1.43
C SER A 244 45.57 0.92 0.01
N GLU A 245 46.33 -0.15 0.19
CA GLU A 245 46.95 -0.55 1.44
C GLU A 245 47.95 0.51 1.91
N GLY A 246 47.86 0.87 3.18
CA GLY A 246 48.83 1.73 3.84
C GLY A 246 48.74 1.60 5.36
N SER A 247 49.52 0.69 5.90
CA SER A 247 49.83 0.55 7.34
C SER A 247 50.45 1.83 7.89
N ASP A 248 50.10 2.27 9.11
CA ASP A 248 51.00 2.31 10.27
C ASP A 248 50.34 2.85 11.54
N GLU A 249 50.83 2.34 12.61
CA GLU A 249 50.56 2.51 14.03
C GLU A 249 50.66 3.96 14.53
N SER A 250 49.88 4.34 15.55
CA SER A 250 50.34 4.61 16.92
C SER A 250 49.28 5.23 17.80
N GLU A 251 49.30 4.73 19.04
CA GLU A 251 48.66 5.17 20.29
C GLU A 251 48.66 6.69 20.52
N ASP A 252 47.61 7.25 21.11
CA ASP A 252 47.66 7.68 22.50
C ASP A 252 46.29 8.23 22.99
N SER A 253 46.08 7.99 24.26
CA SER A 253 45.00 8.38 25.13
C SER A 253 44.88 9.90 25.29
N GLU A 254 43.66 10.43 25.55
CA GLU A 254 43.30 11.16 26.77
C GLU A 254 41.80 11.56 26.81
N ALA A 255 41.25 11.33 27.99
CA ALA A 255 39.91 11.74 28.41
C ALA A 255 39.90 13.23 28.76
N LEU A 256 38.68 13.84 28.76
CA LEU A 256 38.08 14.85 29.62
C LEU A 256 36.79 15.36 28.97
N ASP A 257 35.65 15.09 29.54
CA ASP A 257 34.92 15.76 30.61
C ASP A 257 34.05 16.93 30.18
N ASP A 258 32.78 16.74 30.45
CA ASP A 258 31.74 17.59 31.06
C ASP A 258 31.12 18.79 30.33
N SER A 259 29.84 18.84 30.59
CA SER A 259 28.89 19.97 30.67
C SER A 259 28.17 20.43 29.41
N GLY A 260 26.89 20.05 29.25
CA GLY A 260 25.78 20.86 29.78
C GLY A 260 25.31 21.96 28.84
N ALA A 261 24.16 21.80 28.25
CA ALA A 261 23.12 22.83 28.25
C ALA A 261 21.87 22.38 27.49
N SER A 262 20.80 22.27 28.19
CA SER A 262 19.42 22.23 27.77
C SER A 262 19.02 23.61 27.25
N ASP A 263 18.59 23.70 26.02
CA ASP A 263 17.80 24.85 25.56
C ASP A 263 16.43 24.38 25.11
N ASN A 264 15.46 24.63 25.98
CA ASN A 264 14.03 24.61 25.67
C ASN A 264 13.72 25.76 24.72
N ILE A 265 13.13 25.48 23.59
CA ILE A 265 12.47 26.47 22.75
C ILE A 265 10.96 26.28 22.95
N ASP A 266 10.36 27.18 23.76
CA ASP A 266 8.93 27.41 23.80
C ASP A 266 8.50 28.08 22.49
N VAL A 267 7.56 27.47 21.78
CA VAL A 267 6.88 28.09 20.65
C VAL A 267 5.45 28.40 21.06
N ASP A 268 5.22 29.66 21.37
CA ASP A 268 3.88 30.25 21.56
C ASP A 268 3.14 30.21 20.20
N VAL A 269 1.99 29.57 20.17
CA VAL A 269 1.05 29.64 19.06
C VAL A 269 -0.12 30.54 19.46
N GLU A 270 -0.13 31.75 18.94
CA GLU A 270 -1.29 32.65 19.01
C GLU A 270 -2.39 32.14 18.07
N TYR A 271 -3.60 31.96 18.63
CA TYR A 271 -4.83 31.78 17.86
C TYR A 271 -5.49 33.16 17.69
N GLU A 272 -5.61 33.62 16.44
CA GLU A 272 -6.54 34.69 16.09
C GLU A 272 -7.89 34.10 15.73
N ASP A 273 -8.93 34.51 16.45
CA ASP A 273 -10.33 34.31 16.17
C ASP A 273 -10.79 35.32 15.11
N GLU A 274 -11.34 34.85 13.97
CA GLU A 274 -12.41 35.52 13.21
C GLU A 274 -13.26 34.48 12.46
#